data_ca154921609f8c5e6c41c42b2bede32f
#
_entry.id   ca154921609f8c5e6c41c42b2bede32f
#
_cell.length_a   1.000
_cell.length_b   1.000
_cell.length_c   1.000
_cell.angle_alpha   90.00
_cell.angle_beta   90.00
_cell.angle_gamma   90.00
#
_symmetry.space_group_name_H-M   'P 1'
#
loop_
_entity.id
_entity.type
_entity.pdbx_description
1 polymer ?
#
loop_
_entity_poly.entity_id
_entity_poly.type
_entity_poly.pdbx_seq_one_letter_code
_entity_poly.pdbx_strand_id
1 'polypeptide(L)'
;MNRQTGIGLTIAVGVALVAIVLWLPRKSADAEQLSALPTEAVATDDPVEAAVQKVSGENPMEGILALRALAESDPPNVDAVVWLGIFGIQSGQFDKARERFSEALTLEPAHLEATWQLSMLDMEEGAYDRAVVGFETVMGEDSTYANGLFFTARCYEAMGKTKAALIRYNEYLPYAPDTVVANRVQDFITRLEFGTPAGTNE
;
A
#
# COMPACT_ATOMS: atom_id res chain seq x y z
N MET A 1 36.66 8.73 -3.30
CA MET A 1 35.40 9.22 -2.70
C MET A 1 34.25 8.44 -3.30
N ASN A 2 33.72 7.51 -2.52
CA ASN A 2 32.81 6.47 -3.00
C ASN A 2 31.37 6.99 -3.19
N ARG A 3 30.92 7.08 -4.44
CA ARG A 3 29.53 7.36 -4.82
C ARG A 3 28.58 6.14 -4.71
N GLN A 4 29.08 4.99 -4.25
CA GLN A 4 28.30 3.74 -4.19
C GLN A 4 27.59 3.46 -2.86
N THR A 5 27.85 4.24 -1.81
CA THR A 5 27.22 4.02 -0.49
C THR A 5 25.86 4.69 -0.31
N GLY A 6 25.49 5.61 -1.19
CA GLY A 6 24.20 6.33 -1.11
C GLY A 6 23.01 5.54 -1.67
N ILE A 7 23.25 4.74 -2.73
CA ILE A 7 22.16 4.03 -3.42
C ILE A 7 21.68 2.78 -2.64
N GLY A 8 22.60 2.12 -1.94
CA GLY A 8 22.26 0.92 -1.15
C GLY A 8 21.39 1.21 0.06
N LEU A 9 21.53 2.39 0.67
CA LEU A 9 20.78 2.77 1.87
C LEU A 9 19.35 3.22 1.53
N THR A 10 19.16 3.88 0.39
CA THR A 10 17.83 4.30 -0.07
C THR A 10 16.96 3.11 -0.49
N ILE A 11 17.55 2.08 -1.12
CA ILE A 11 16.82 0.85 -1.50
C ILE A 11 16.42 0.05 -0.26
N ALA A 12 17.28 -0.03 0.76
CA ALA A 12 16.99 -0.77 1.99
C ALA A 12 15.85 -0.12 2.81
N VAL A 13 15.76 1.22 2.80
CA VAL A 13 14.67 1.96 3.47
C VAL A 13 13.36 1.81 2.68
N GLY A 14 13.40 1.83 1.34
CA GLY A 14 12.22 1.62 0.50
C GLY A 14 11.61 0.24 0.69
N VAL A 15 12.42 -0.81 0.66
CA VAL A 15 11.95 -2.20 0.87
C VAL A 15 11.36 -2.39 2.29
N ALA A 16 11.94 -1.75 3.30
CA ALA A 16 11.40 -1.81 4.66
C ALA A 16 10.04 -1.09 4.80
N LEU A 17 9.85 0.03 4.07
CA LEU A 17 8.58 0.75 4.05
C LEU A 17 7.49 -0.03 3.29
N VAL A 18 7.81 -0.67 2.17
CA VAL A 18 6.88 -1.53 1.43
C VAL A 18 6.44 -2.72 2.30
N ALA A 19 7.35 -3.33 3.06
CA ALA A 19 7.01 -4.41 3.98
C ALA A 19 6.09 -3.95 5.13
N ILE A 20 6.26 -2.72 5.63
CA ILE A 20 5.38 -2.14 6.66
C ILE A 20 4.00 -1.82 6.08
N VAL A 21 3.95 -1.35 4.83
CA VAL A 21 2.71 -0.98 4.13
C VAL A 21 1.85 -2.19 3.80
N LEU A 22 2.46 -3.31 3.43
CA LEU A 22 1.73 -4.57 3.19
C LEU A 22 1.15 -5.19 4.48
N TRP A 23 1.62 -4.72 5.64
CA TRP A 23 1.23 -5.27 6.95
C TRP A 23 0.23 -4.39 7.72
N LEU A 24 -0.05 -3.16 7.26
CA LEU A 24 -1.10 -2.33 7.86
C LEU A 24 -2.47 -2.78 7.36
N PRO A 25 -3.42 -3.12 8.24
CA PRO A 25 -4.76 -3.50 7.82
C PRO A 25 -5.41 -2.32 7.08
N ARG A 26 -5.88 -2.58 5.87
CA ARG A 26 -6.54 -1.59 5.00
C ARG A 26 -7.93 -1.21 5.50
N LYS A 27 -8.51 -2.05 6.33
CA LYS A 27 -9.80 -1.83 7.00
C LYS A 27 -9.61 -1.95 8.50
N SER A 28 -10.28 -1.10 9.25
CA SER A 28 -10.54 -1.32 10.67
C SER A 28 -11.55 -2.47 10.79
N ALA A 29 -11.12 -3.70 10.53
CA ALA A 29 -11.92 -4.88 10.82
C ALA A 29 -11.81 -5.16 12.31
N ASP A 30 -12.94 -5.43 12.94
CA ASP A 30 -13.03 -5.82 14.33
C ASP A 30 -11.99 -6.91 14.64
N ALA A 31 -10.97 -6.55 15.42
CA ALA A 31 -9.80 -7.37 15.70
C ALA A 31 -10.12 -8.62 16.55
N GLU A 32 -11.37 -8.87 16.86
CA GLU A 32 -11.78 -9.92 17.80
C GLU A 32 -12.25 -11.23 17.14
N GLN A 33 -12.33 -11.30 15.81
CA GLN A 33 -12.78 -12.53 15.12
C GLN A 33 -11.72 -13.30 14.35
N LEU A 34 -10.45 -12.89 14.36
CA LEU A 34 -9.42 -13.54 13.54
C LEU A 34 -8.62 -14.64 14.25
N SER A 35 -8.93 -14.98 15.51
CA SER A 35 -8.12 -15.93 16.29
C SER A 35 -8.70 -17.34 16.42
N ALA A 36 -9.77 -17.69 15.69
CA ALA A 36 -10.41 -18.99 15.84
C ALA A 36 -11.03 -19.53 14.54
N LEU A 37 -10.26 -19.64 13.46
CA LEU A 37 -10.69 -20.45 12.32
C LEU A 37 -9.67 -21.55 12.06
N PRO A 38 -10.10 -22.83 11.97
CA PRO A 38 -9.27 -23.89 11.44
C PRO A 38 -8.92 -23.57 9.99
N THR A 39 -7.67 -23.81 9.60
CA THR A 39 -7.20 -23.72 8.20
C THR A 39 -7.79 -24.84 7.36
N GLU A 40 -9.10 -24.91 7.25
CA GLU A 40 -9.75 -25.61 6.13
C GLU A 40 -9.92 -24.55 5.04
N ALA A 41 -9.33 -24.80 3.88
CA ALA A 41 -9.53 -23.98 2.69
C ALA A 41 -11.04 -23.88 2.44
N VAL A 42 -11.64 -22.75 2.81
CA VAL A 42 -13.03 -22.44 2.45
C VAL A 42 -13.02 -22.42 0.93
N ALA A 43 -13.69 -23.38 0.30
CA ALA A 43 -13.87 -23.37 -1.13
C ALA A 43 -14.68 -22.11 -1.46
N THR A 44 -14.01 -21.11 -2.00
CA THR A 44 -14.65 -19.88 -2.48
C THR A 44 -15.16 -20.14 -3.89
N ASP A 45 -16.38 -19.70 -4.16
CA ASP A 45 -16.96 -19.72 -5.52
C ASP A 45 -16.37 -18.60 -6.40
N ASP A 46 -15.60 -17.67 -5.82
CA ASP A 46 -14.91 -16.62 -6.55
C ASP A 46 -13.63 -17.17 -7.21
N PRO A 47 -13.56 -17.17 -8.56
CA PRO A 47 -12.41 -17.72 -9.27
C PRO A 47 -11.13 -16.89 -9.04
N VAL A 48 -11.23 -15.59 -8.76
CA VAL A 48 -10.07 -14.73 -8.44
C VAL A 48 -9.52 -15.10 -7.07
N GLU A 49 -10.38 -15.20 -6.05
CA GLU A 49 -9.97 -15.58 -4.71
C GLU A 49 -9.34 -16.98 -4.70
N ALA A 50 -9.93 -17.95 -5.41
CA ALA A 50 -9.38 -19.30 -5.55
C ALA A 50 -7.97 -19.26 -6.20
N ALA A 51 -7.76 -18.42 -7.20
CA ALA A 51 -6.45 -18.27 -7.84
C ALA A 51 -5.44 -17.61 -6.90
N VAL A 52 -5.83 -16.58 -6.15
CA VAL A 52 -4.99 -15.90 -5.14
C VAL A 52 -4.57 -16.87 -4.03
N GLN A 53 -5.48 -17.70 -3.54
CA GLN A 53 -5.16 -18.73 -2.56
C GLN A 53 -4.10 -19.72 -3.08
N LYS A 54 -4.19 -20.13 -4.36
CA LYS A 54 -3.15 -20.97 -5.00
C LYS A 54 -1.79 -20.29 -5.07
N VAL A 55 -1.75 -18.96 -5.36
CA VAL A 55 -0.49 -18.20 -5.38
C VAL A 55 0.16 -18.18 -4.00
N SER A 56 -0.63 -18.07 -2.94
CA SER A 56 -0.16 -18.05 -1.55
C SER A 56 0.12 -19.45 -0.97
N GLY A 57 -0.28 -20.50 -1.69
CA GLY A 57 -0.19 -21.90 -1.25
C GLY A 57 0.97 -22.68 -1.92
N GLU A 58 0.73 -23.97 -2.12
CA GLU A 58 1.76 -24.90 -2.62
C GLU A 58 2.02 -24.78 -4.13
N ASN A 59 1.10 -24.16 -4.89
CA ASN A 59 1.15 -24.08 -6.35
C ASN A 59 1.10 -22.63 -6.88
N PRO A 60 2.08 -21.75 -6.55
CA PRO A 60 2.02 -20.33 -6.91
C PRO A 60 1.89 -20.09 -8.42
N MET A 61 2.58 -20.90 -9.23
CA MET A 61 2.55 -20.76 -10.69
C MET A 61 1.17 -21.07 -11.27
N GLU A 62 0.47 -22.07 -10.73
CA GLU A 62 -0.90 -22.39 -11.17
C GLU A 62 -1.86 -21.22 -10.86
N GLY A 63 -1.72 -20.61 -9.67
CA GLY A 63 -2.49 -19.42 -9.30
C GLY A 63 -2.23 -18.24 -10.23
N ILE A 64 -0.97 -17.95 -10.56
CA ILE A 64 -0.61 -16.88 -11.51
C ILE A 64 -1.18 -17.15 -12.91
N LEU A 65 -1.13 -18.41 -13.38
CA LEU A 65 -1.71 -18.76 -14.69
C LEU A 65 -3.23 -18.63 -14.68
N ALA A 66 -3.91 -18.99 -13.59
CA ALA A 66 -5.34 -18.82 -13.44
C ALA A 66 -5.74 -17.33 -13.44
N LEU A 67 -5.03 -16.48 -12.68
CA LEU A 67 -5.25 -15.03 -12.70
C LEU A 67 -5.03 -14.45 -14.10
N ARG A 68 -4.00 -14.90 -14.81
CA ARG A 68 -3.74 -14.43 -16.17
C ARG A 68 -4.88 -14.83 -17.12
N ALA A 69 -5.38 -16.05 -17.02
CA ALA A 69 -6.52 -16.49 -17.85
C ALA A 69 -7.78 -15.67 -17.56
N LEU A 70 -8.03 -15.29 -16.30
CA LEU A 70 -9.13 -14.42 -15.92
C LEU A 70 -8.93 -12.98 -16.43
N ALA A 71 -7.72 -12.44 -16.36
CA ALA A 71 -7.39 -11.11 -16.86
C ALA A 71 -7.51 -11.03 -18.40
N GLU A 72 -7.29 -12.13 -19.12
CA GLU A 72 -7.36 -12.24 -20.58
C GLU A 72 -8.74 -12.74 -21.07
N SER A 73 -9.72 -12.95 -20.17
CA SER A 73 -11.08 -13.37 -20.54
C SER A 73 -11.85 -12.25 -21.27
N ASP A 74 -13.00 -12.60 -21.85
CA ASP A 74 -13.89 -11.65 -22.49
C ASP A 74 -15.29 -11.69 -21.83
N PRO A 75 -15.69 -10.67 -21.06
CA PRO A 75 -14.91 -9.47 -20.69
C PRO A 75 -13.76 -9.79 -19.72
N PRO A 76 -12.69 -8.97 -19.68
CA PRO A 76 -11.60 -9.12 -18.74
C PRO A 76 -12.06 -8.99 -17.29
N ASN A 77 -11.53 -9.84 -16.42
CA ASN A 77 -11.76 -9.70 -14.99
C ASN A 77 -10.76 -8.68 -14.39
N VAL A 78 -11.28 -7.52 -13.97
CA VAL A 78 -10.44 -6.39 -13.49
C VAL A 78 -9.71 -6.73 -12.20
N ASP A 79 -10.35 -7.44 -11.27
CA ASP A 79 -9.70 -7.85 -10.02
C ASP A 79 -8.52 -8.78 -10.28
N ALA A 80 -8.61 -9.68 -11.26
CA ALA A 80 -7.49 -10.53 -11.65
C ALA A 80 -6.32 -9.71 -12.22
N VAL A 81 -6.59 -8.66 -13.01
CA VAL A 81 -5.56 -7.72 -13.48
C VAL A 81 -4.87 -7.03 -12.29
N VAL A 82 -5.65 -6.55 -11.32
CA VAL A 82 -5.13 -5.89 -10.10
C VAL A 82 -4.27 -6.86 -9.28
N TRP A 83 -4.71 -8.10 -9.07
CA TRP A 83 -3.93 -9.10 -8.35
C TRP A 83 -2.61 -9.44 -9.04
N LEU A 84 -2.58 -9.51 -10.37
CA LEU A 84 -1.31 -9.67 -11.12
C LEU A 84 -0.36 -8.49 -10.87
N GLY A 85 -0.89 -7.27 -10.76
CA GLY A 85 -0.11 -6.09 -10.35
C GLY A 85 0.44 -6.21 -8.93
N ILE A 86 -0.38 -6.64 -7.97
CA ILE A 86 0.03 -6.84 -6.56
C ILE A 86 1.15 -7.88 -6.47
N PHE A 87 1.04 -9.02 -7.15
CA PHE A 87 2.11 -10.01 -7.20
C PHE A 87 3.35 -9.52 -7.96
N GLY A 88 3.17 -8.60 -8.91
CA GLY A 88 4.26 -7.86 -9.55
C GLY A 88 5.06 -7.04 -8.53
N ILE A 89 4.40 -6.30 -7.63
CA ILE A 89 5.06 -5.58 -6.52
C ILE A 89 5.82 -6.54 -5.62
N GLN A 90 5.19 -7.63 -5.18
CA GLN A 90 5.80 -8.62 -4.28
C GLN A 90 7.07 -9.27 -4.89
N SER A 91 7.11 -9.40 -6.20
CA SER A 91 8.27 -9.94 -6.94
C SER A 91 9.25 -8.87 -7.44
N GLY A 92 9.08 -7.59 -7.04
CA GLY A 92 9.95 -6.47 -7.41
C GLY A 92 9.80 -6.01 -8.86
N GLN A 93 8.73 -6.41 -9.56
CA GLN A 93 8.47 -6.04 -10.95
C GLN A 93 7.59 -4.78 -11.01
N PHE A 94 8.07 -3.67 -10.45
CA PHE A 94 7.29 -2.44 -10.25
C PHE A 94 6.75 -1.84 -11.55
N ASP A 95 7.53 -1.84 -12.64
CA ASP A 95 7.07 -1.34 -13.94
C ASP A 95 5.87 -2.13 -14.45
N LYS A 96 5.93 -3.47 -14.38
CA LYS A 96 4.81 -4.33 -14.79
C LYS A 96 3.59 -4.18 -13.87
N ALA A 97 3.83 -3.99 -12.57
CA ALA A 97 2.74 -3.72 -11.63
C ALA A 97 2.03 -2.42 -12.01
N ARG A 98 2.77 -1.36 -12.33
CA ARG A 98 2.21 -0.10 -12.81
C ARG A 98 1.40 -0.27 -14.08
N GLU A 99 1.90 -1.04 -15.06
CA GLU A 99 1.17 -1.36 -16.28
C GLU A 99 -0.17 -2.04 -15.97
N ARG A 100 -0.18 -3.04 -15.08
CA ARG A 100 -1.40 -3.76 -14.69
C ARG A 100 -2.41 -2.86 -13.99
N PHE A 101 -2.00 -2.01 -13.05
CA PHE A 101 -2.92 -1.09 -12.39
C PHE A 101 -3.46 -0.03 -13.37
N SER A 102 -2.66 0.43 -14.31
CA SER A 102 -3.10 1.35 -15.36
C SER A 102 -4.09 0.68 -16.32
N GLU A 103 -3.88 -0.60 -16.66
CA GLU A 103 -4.81 -1.42 -17.41
C GLU A 103 -6.15 -1.56 -16.66
N ALA A 104 -6.10 -1.91 -15.36
CA ALA A 104 -7.29 -2.01 -14.53
C ALA A 104 -8.10 -0.71 -14.51
N LEU A 105 -7.44 0.46 -14.37
CA LEU A 105 -8.11 1.76 -14.40
C LEU A 105 -8.60 2.17 -15.81
N THR A 106 -8.07 1.57 -16.87
CA THR A 106 -8.62 1.73 -18.22
C THR A 106 -9.93 0.95 -18.37
N LEU A 107 -10.00 -0.24 -17.76
CA LEU A 107 -11.19 -1.09 -17.76
C LEU A 107 -12.26 -0.56 -16.80
N GLU A 108 -11.85 -0.17 -15.61
CA GLU A 108 -12.69 0.35 -14.53
C GLU A 108 -12.05 1.59 -13.88
N PRO A 109 -12.39 2.81 -14.36
CA PRO A 109 -11.76 4.05 -13.88
C PRO A 109 -11.95 4.36 -12.39
N ALA A 110 -12.98 3.81 -11.76
CA ALA A 110 -13.29 3.99 -10.33
C ALA A 110 -12.76 2.86 -9.44
N HIS A 111 -11.88 1.99 -9.95
CA HIS A 111 -11.35 0.86 -9.17
C HIS A 111 -10.42 1.35 -8.06
N LEU A 112 -10.90 1.33 -6.81
CA LEU A 112 -10.22 1.94 -5.65
C LEU A 112 -8.87 1.28 -5.34
N GLU A 113 -8.80 -0.05 -5.37
CA GLU A 113 -7.55 -0.77 -5.09
C GLU A 113 -6.47 -0.46 -6.14
N ALA A 114 -6.82 -0.40 -7.43
CA ALA A 114 -5.87 -0.03 -8.47
C ALA A 114 -5.36 1.41 -8.29
N THR A 115 -6.25 2.35 -7.94
CA THR A 115 -5.88 3.74 -7.63
C THR A 115 -4.96 3.80 -6.41
N TRP A 116 -5.28 3.04 -5.36
CA TRP A 116 -4.46 2.94 -4.16
C TRP A 116 -3.05 2.44 -4.46
N GLN A 117 -2.93 1.34 -5.19
CA GLN A 117 -1.65 0.72 -5.53
C GLN A 117 -0.78 1.62 -6.42
N LEU A 118 -1.39 2.32 -7.40
CA LEU A 118 -0.67 3.32 -8.18
C LEU A 118 -0.18 4.49 -7.32
N SER A 119 -1.00 4.95 -6.36
CA SER A 119 -0.59 6.02 -5.44
C SER A 119 0.58 5.60 -4.57
N MET A 120 0.63 4.34 -4.14
CA MET A 120 1.76 3.78 -3.41
C MET A 120 3.02 3.75 -4.28
N LEU A 121 2.93 3.30 -5.54
CA LEU A 121 4.05 3.32 -6.48
C LEU A 121 4.52 4.74 -6.78
N ASP A 122 3.60 5.69 -6.96
CA ASP A 122 3.93 7.10 -7.17
C ASP A 122 4.67 7.71 -5.97
N MET A 123 4.26 7.34 -4.75
CA MET A 123 4.95 7.78 -3.53
C MET A 123 6.37 7.21 -3.46
N GLU A 124 6.58 5.93 -3.76
CA GLU A 124 7.90 5.29 -3.76
C GLU A 124 8.84 5.89 -4.83
N GLU A 125 8.30 6.29 -5.98
CA GLU A 125 9.05 6.97 -7.05
C GLU A 125 9.29 8.46 -6.78
N GLY A 126 8.75 9.02 -5.68
CA GLY A 126 8.87 10.44 -5.34
C GLY A 126 7.90 11.34 -6.10
N ALA A 127 6.92 10.78 -6.80
CA ALA A 127 5.87 11.53 -7.48
C ALA A 127 4.74 11.93 -6.51
N TYR A 128 5.13 12.60 -5.41
CA TYR A 128 4.28 12.84 -4.25
C TYR A 128 2.97 13.57 -4.56
N ASP A 129 2.98 14.53 -5.50
CA ASP A 129 1.75 15.25 -5.86
C ASP A 129 0.72 14.29 -6.50
N ARG A 130 1.14 13.32 -7.34
CA ARG A 130 0.25 12.30 -7.90
C ARG A 130 -0.24 11.33 -6.83
N ALA A 131 0.66 10.90 -5.95
CA ALA A 131 0.32 10.01 -4.83
C ALA A 131 -0.76 10.62 -3.93
N VAL A 132 -0.63 11.91 -3.57
CA VAL A 132 -1.62 12.65 -2.76
C VAL A 132 -2.98 12.63 -3.45
N VAL A 133 -3.05 12.96 -4.74
CA VAL A 133 -4.32 12.97 -5.49
C VAL A 133 -4.99 11.60 -5.45
N GLY A 134 -4.23 10.52 -5.68
CA GLY A 134 -4.79 9.18 -5.67
C GLY A 134 -5.28 8.75 -4.29
N PHE A 135 -4.50 8.99 -3.21
CA PHE A 135 -4.94 8.69 -1.84
C PHE A 135 -6.20 9.50 -1.46
N GLU A 136 -6.26 10.79 -1.80
CA GLU A 136 -7.43 11.62 -1.54
C GLU A 136 -8.66 11.15 -2.32
N THR A 137 -8.48 10.69 -3.56
CA THR A 137 -9.58 10.09 -4.36
C THR A 137 -10.14 8.86 -3.66
N VAL A 138 -9.28 7.92 -3.27
CA VAL A 138 -9.73 6.67 -2.61
C VAL A 138 -10.43 6.96 -1.28
N MET A 139 -9.87 7.86 -0.46
CA MET A 139 -10.48 8.26 0.82
C MET A 139 -11.83 8.98 0.63
N GLY A 140 -12.01 9.70 -0.47
CA GLY A 140 -13.26 10.38 -0.80
C GLY A 140 -14.37 9.41 -1.15
N GLU A 141 -14.05 8.29 -1.77
CA GLU A 141 -15.00 7.27 -2.17
C GLU A 141 -15.27 6.23 -1.06
N ASP A 142 -14.23 5.86 -0.30
CA ASP A 142 -14.35 4.89 0.80
C ASP A 142 -13.56 5.36 2.03
N SER A 143 -14.28 5.80 3.06
CA SER A 143 -13.71 6.26 4.32
C SER A 143 -12.98 5.17 5.13
N THR A 144 -13.11 3.89 4.78
CA THR A 144 -12.34 2.81 5.40
C THR A 144 -10.85 2.87 5.06
N TYR A 145 -10.47 3.63 4.01
CA TYR A 145 -9.08 3.91 3.64
C TYR A 145 -8.46 5.06 4.45
N ALA A 146 -8.85 5.25 5.72
CA ALA A 146 -8.36 6.32 6.59
C ALA A 146 -6.83 6.35 6.75
N ASN A 147 -6.12 5.23 6.51
CA ASN A 147 -4.66 5.19 6.44
C ASN A 147 -4.08 6.02 5.28
N GLY A 148 -4.87 6.40 4.28
CA GLY A 148 -4.51 7.38 3.26
C GLY A 148 -4.10 8.73 3.86
N LEU A 149 -4.67 9.12 5.01
CA LEU A 149 -4.25 10.32 5.75
C LEU A 149 -2.77 10.25 6.14
N PHE A 150 -2.33 9.08 6.63
CA PHE A 150 -0.93 8.86 6.98
C PHE A 150 -0.01 8.96 5.75
N PHE A 151 -0.37 8.32 4.64
CA PHE A 151 0.45 8.36 3.42
C PHE A 151 0.47 9.74 2.79
N THR A 152 -0.67 10.45 2.78
CA THR A 152 -0.74 11.85 2.35
C THR A 152 0.15 12.74 3.22
N ALA A 153 0.15 12.54 4.56
CA ALA A 153 1.06 13.25 5.46
C ALA A 153 2.53 12.99 5.11
N ARG A 154 2.90 11.74 4.83
CA ARG A 154 4.26 11.35 4.41
C ARG A 154 4.66 12.01 3.09
N CYS A 155 3.76 12.08 2.13
CA CYS A 155 4.00 12.80 0.87
C CYS A 155 4.24 14.29 1.12
N TYR A 156 3.41 14.94 1.94
CA TYR A 156 3.60 16.36 2.29
C TYR A 156 4.90 16.61 3.06
N GLU A 157 5.29 15.70 3.97
CA GLU A 157 6.58 15.77 4.65
C GLU A 157 7.75 15.72 3.66
N ALA A 158 7.71 14.77 2.71
CA ALA A 158 8.74 14.63 1.67
C ALA A 158 8.82 15.84 0.74
N MET A 159 7.69 16.52 0.50
CA MET A 159 7.62 17.78 -0.26
C MET A 159 8.03 19.00 0.56
N GLY A 160 8.36 18.87 1.85
CA GLY A 160 8.66 20.00 2.74
C GLY A 160 7.43 20.84 3.10
N LYS A 161 6.22 20.36 2.83
CA LYS A 161 4.95 21.03 3.15
C LYS A 161 4.55 20.73 4.61
N THR A 162 5.39 21.15 5.56
CA THR A 162 5.30 20.79 7.00
C THR A 162 3.91 21.03 7.60
N LYS A 163 3.27 22.17 7.32
CA LYS A 163 1.93 22.46 7.87
C LYS A 163 0.87 21.46 7.37
N ALA A 164 0.91 21.10 6.09
CA ALA A 164 -0.02 20.12 5.52
C ALA A 164 0.23 18.74 6.10
N ALA A 165 1.49 18.33 6.25
CA ALA A 165 1.85 17.07 6.88
C ALA A 165 1.32 16.96 8.32
N LEU A 166 1.50 18.00 9.14
CA LEU A 166 1.00 18.06 10.51
C LEU A 166 -0.52 17.90 10.58
N ILE A 167 -1.27 18.58 9.69
CA ILE A 167 -2.73 18.45 9.62
C ILE A 167 -3.11 16.99 9.37
N ARG A 168 -2.55 16.37 8.33
CA ARG A 168 -2.89 14.98 7.96
C ARG A 168 -2.48 13.95 9.01
N TYR A 169 -1.32 14.11 9.67
CA TYR A 169 -0.93 13.24 10.78
C TYR A 169 -1.91 13.33 11.96
N ASN A 170 -2.34 14.55 12.34
CA ASN A 170 -3.30 14.74 13.42
C ASN A 170 -4.67 14.17 13.05
N GLU A 171 -5.12 14.30 11.79
CA GLU A 171 -6.34 13.67 11.28
C GLU A 171 -6.27 12.14 11.31
N TYR A 172 -5.07 11.55 11.14
CA TYR A 172 -4.89 10.11 11.16
C TYR A 172 -4.92 9.51 12.58
N LEU A 173 -4.47 10.22 13.61
CA LEU A 173 -4.32 9.68 14.98
C LEU A 173 -5.55 8.91 15.51
N PRO A 174 -6.82 9.36 15.29
CA PRO A 174 -8.00 8.62 15.73
C PRO A 174 -8.19 7.25 15.04
N TYR A 175 -7.55 7.04 13.90
CA TYR A 175 -7.64 5.81 13.10
C TYR A 175 -6.43 4.88 13.28
N ALA A 176 -5.47 5.28 14.13
CA ALA A 176 -4.31 4.43 14.39
C ALA A 176 -4.77 3.10 15.01
N PRO A 177 -4.32 1.94 14.48
CA PRO A 177 -4.84 0.63 14.89
C PRO A 177 -4.48 0.27 16.33
N ASP A 178 -3.40 0.83 16.85
CA ASP A 178 -2.91 0.60 18.21
C ASP A 178 -2.07 1.77 18.72
N THR A 179 -1.71 1.71 20.01
CA THR A 179 -0.92 2.74 20.68
C THR A 179 0.52 2.83 20.15
N VAL A 180 1.09 1.76 19.61
CA VAL A 180 2.45 1.77 19.05
C VAL A 180 2.48 2.61 17.78
N VAL A 181 1.49 2.41 16.90
CA VAL A 181 1.34 3.22 15.68
C VAL A 181 1.02 4.67 16.05
N ALA A 182 0.07 4.90 16.98
CA ALA A 182 -0.27 6.24 17.43
C ALA A 182 0.96 7.00 17.99
N ASN A 183 1.75 6.36 18.85
CA ASN A 183 2.99 6.96 19.39
C ASN A 183 4.00 7.29 18.29
N ARG A 184 4.18 6.40 17.33
CA ARG A 184 5.07 6.66 16.17
C ARG A 184 4.63 7.86 15.36
N VAL A 185 3.33 8.01 15.12
CA VAL A 185 2.77 9.18 14.43
C VAL A 185 2.98 10.45 15.27
N GLN A 186 2.80 10.37 16.58
CA GLN A 186 3.08 11.48 17.50
C GLN A 186 4.57 11.89 17.48
N ASP A 187 5.49 10.94 17.32
CA ASP A 187 6.92 11.23 17.15
C ASP A 187 7.20 11.97 15.82
N PHE A 188 6.49 11.62 14.73
CA PHE A 188 6.60 12.38 13.48
C PHE A 188 6.09 13.81 13.65
N ILE A 189 4.95 14.00 14.30
CA ILE A 189 4.38 15.31 14.60
C ILE A 189 5.39 16.14 15.42
N THR A 190 5.88 15.59 16.53
CA THR A 190 6.83 16.25 17.42
C THR A 190 8.12 16.66 16.68
N ARG A 191 8.66 15.78 15.85
CA ARG A 191 9.83 16.07 15.03
C ARG A 191 9.59 17.19 14.02
N LEU A 192 8.41 17.25 13.42
CA LEU A 192 8.04 18.30 12.45
C LEU A 192 7.79 19.64 13.12
N GLU A 193 7.29 19.67 14.37
CA GLU A 193 7.03 20.89 15.13
C GLU A 193 8.30 21.49 15.74
N PHE A 194 9.19 20.67 16.29
CA PHE A 194 10.33 21.10 17.10
C PHE A 194 11.69 20.82 16.46
N GLY A 195 11.73 20.16 15.30
CA GLY A 195 12.94 19.63 14.70
C GLY A 195 13.38 18.32 15.36
N THR A 196 14.40 17.66 14.78
CA THR A 196 14.99 16.47 15.39
C THR A 196 15.69 16.88 16.69
N PRO A 197 15.38 16.28 17.85
CA PRO A 197 16.14 16.58 19.07
C PRO A 197 17.62 16.32 18.80
N ALA A 198 18.45 17.33 19.06
CA ALA A 198 19.88 17.25 18.88
C ALA A 198 20.43 16.18 19.85
N GLY A 199 20.80 15.02 19.32
CA GLY A 199 21.63 14.05 20.02
C GLY A 199 20.91 12.88 20.68
N THR A 200 20.84 11.77 19.97
CA THR A 200 21.18 10.45 20.50
C THR A 200 22.04 9.73 19.46
N ASN A 201 23.29 10.17 19.33
CA ASN A 201 24.36 9.30 18.87
C ASN A 201 24.76 8.46 20.09
N GLU A 202 24.22 7.24 20.20
CA GLU A 202 24.87 6.12 20.90
C GLU A 202 24.73 4.87 20.03
#